data_7887a3c0e895008b660ab51992ae7efe
#
_entry.id   7887a3c0e895008b660ab51992ae7efe
#
_cell.length_a   1.000
_cell.length_b   1.000
_cell.length_c   1.000
_cell.angle_alpha   90.00
_cell.angle_beta   90.00
_cell.angle_gamma   90.00
#
_symmetry.space_group_name_H-M   'P 1'
#
loop_
_entity.id
_entity.type
_entity.pdbx_description
1 polymer ?
#
loop_
_entity_poly.entity_id
_entity_poly.type
_entity_poly.pdbx_seq_one_letter_code
_entity_poly.pdbx_strand_id
1 'polypeptide(L)'
;VLDKNKKHDIEVLVDEIFISEFRHNETKGKITEADTKVLENARERLSESLERAIHEADGLIRIEYPSENKDYSGELMSVKFMCPYDGFSYPEIEPRLFSFNSPYGACSACNGLGTESIFSDKPCQTCNGARLRDEALHVLIDGKNIVEVTNLSIEKASHYFKELKLSDSEKEIAKVVLKEITERLQFMINVGIEY
;
A
#
# COMPACT_ATOMS: atom_id res chain seq x y z
N VAL A 1 38.65 12.32 0.23
CA VAL A 1 38.15 13.53 -0.42
C VAL A 1 37.32 13.08 -1.63
N LEU A 2 36.03 13.43 -1.65
CA LEU A 2 35.12 13.06 -2.74
C LEU A 2 35.47 13.88 -4.00
N ASP A 3 35.34 13.26 -5.18
CA ASP A 3 35.58 13.91 -6.48
C ASP A 3 34.38 14.81 -6.83
N LYS A 4 34.61 16.11 -7.01
CA LYS A 4 33.59 17.12 -7.30
C LYS A 4 32.79 16.88 -8.60
N ASN A 5 33.33 16.08 -9.50
CA ASN A 5 32.76 15.83 -10.82
C ASN A 5 32.02 14.48 -10.91
N LYS A 6 31.93 13.74 -9.81
CA LYS A 6 31.22 12.46 -9.74
C LYS A 6 30.00 12.56 -8.83
N LYS A 7 28.97 11.80 -9.16
CA LYS A 7 27.88 11.56 -8.23
C LYS A 7 28.38 10.66 -7.09
N HIS A 8 28.00 11.00 -5.88
CA HIS A 8 28.32 10.23 -4.70
C HIS A 8 27.01 9.99 -3.93
N ASP A 9 26.81 8.76 -3.51
CA ASP A 9 25.79 8.41 -2.54
C ASP A 9 26.42 8.47 -1.16
N ILE A 10 25.75 9.15 -0.24
CA ILE A 10 26.19 9.31 1.14
C ILE A 10 25.16 8.64 2.03
N GLU A 11 25.58 7.61 2.72
CA GLU A 11 24.71 6.85 3.62
C GLU A 11 25.22 7.00 5.05
N VAL A 12 24.31 7.02 6.02
CA VAL A 12 24.59 7.09 7.44
C VAL A 12 24.15 5.79 8.08
N LEU A 13 25.06 5.07 8.69
CA LEU A 13 24.72 3.90 9.51
C LEU A 13 24.05 4.39 10.80
N VAL A 14 22.78 4.04 10.97
CA VAL A 14 21.99 4.44 12.14
C VAL A 14 22.13 3.44 13.28
N ASP A 15 22.07 2.15 13.01
CA ASP A 15 22.23 1.09 14.00
C ASP A 15 22.69 -0.22 13.35
N GLU A 16 23.23 -1.13 14.15
CA GLU A 16 23.58 -2.48 13.78
C GLU A 16 22.88 -3.45 14.73
N ILE A 17 22.02 -4.30 14.18
CA ILE A 17 21.14 -5.19 14.93
C ILE A 17 21.48 -6.63 14.63
N PHE A 18 21.70 -7.43 15.65
CA PHE A 18 22.04 -8.84 15.49
C PHE A 18 20.79 -9.71 15.41
N ILE A 19 20.69 -10.50 14.36
CA ILE A 19 19.57 -11.45 14.17
C ILE A 19 19.48 -12.45 15.34
N SER A 20 20.58 -12.70 16.02
CA SER A 20 20.60 -13.55 17.22
C SER A 20 19.75 -13.00 18.37
N GLU A 21 19.49 -11.70 18.42
CA GLU A 21 18.62 -11.07 19.44
C GLU A 21 17.15 -11.47 19.26
N PHE A 22 16.77 -11.88 18.04
CA PHE A 22 15.41 -12.31 17.68
C PHE A 22 15.27 -13.83 17.63
N ARG A 23 16.36 -14.59 17.70
CA ARG A 23 16.31 -16.05 17.68
C ARG A 23 16.06 -16.59 19.07
N HIS A 24 14.96 -17.27 19.20
CA HIS A 24 14.72 -18.12 20.36
C HIS A 24 15.65 -19.32 20.33
N ASN A 25 16.25 -19.69 21.45
CA ASN A 25 17.00 -20.94 21.59
C ASN A 25 16.00 -22.12 21.51
N GLU A 26 15.77 -22.64 20.29
CA GLU A 26 14.88 -23.78 20.02
C GLU A 26 15.24 -25.05 20.81
N THR A 27 16.39 -25.06 21.47
CA THR A 27 16.88 -26.21 22.26
C THR A 27 16.21 -26.38 23.63
N LYS A 28 15.37 -25.46 24.07
CA LYS A 28 14.69 -25.51 25.38
C LYS A 28 13.18 -25.34 25.30
N GLY A 29 12.51 -26.06 24.51
CA GLY A 29 11.08 -26.46 24.52
C GLY A 29 9.97 -25.62 25.19
N LYS A 30 10.27 -24.54 25.91
CA LYS A 30 9.30 -23.57 26.47
C LYS A 30 9.91 -22.17 26.49
N ILE A 31 9.20 -21.23 25.89
CA ILE A 31 9.48 -19.79 25.96
C ILE A 31 9.33 -19.38 27.44
N THR A 32 10.37 -18.78 28.02
CA THR A 32 10.29 -18.25 29.37
C THR A 32 9.89 -16.78 29.34
N GLU A 33 9.40 -16.24 30.46
CA GLU A 33 9.08 -14.81 30.58
C GLU A 33 10.32 -13.92 30.31
N ALA A 34 11.51 -14.41 30.67
CA ALA A 34 12.77 -13.71 30.38
C ALA A 34 13.05 -13.66 28.88
N ASP A 35 12.79 -14.73 28.13
CA ASP A 35 12.98 -14.77 26.67
C ASP A 35 11.99 -13.83 25.97
N THR A 36 10.75 -13.76 26.45
CA THR A 36 9.72 -12.84 25.93
C THR A 36 10.17 -11.38 26.10
N LYS A 37 10.69 -11.03 27.26
CA LYS A 37 11.17 -9.67 27.55
C LYS A 37 12.39 -9.28 26.71
N VAL A 38 13.31 -10.20 26.47
CA VAL A 38 14.46 -9.98 25.58
C VAL A 38 13.98 -9.70 24.16
N LEU A 39 13.01 -10.48 23.67
CA LEU A 39 12.44 -10.31 22.34
C LEU A 39 11.66 -8.98 22.21
N GLU A 40 10.92 -8.59 23.24
CA GLU A 40 10.23 -7.30 23.30
C GLU A 40 11.23 -6.14 23.24
N ASN A 41 12.27 -6.16 24.04
CA ASN A 41 13.32 -5.14 24.02
C ASN A 41 14.03 -5.06 22.65
N ALA A 42 14.31 -6.19 22.00
CA ALA A 42 14.92 -6.22 20.69
C ALA A 42 13.98 -5.63 19.62
N ARG A 43 12.69 -5.89 19.70
CA ARG A 43 11.68 -5.29 18.81
C ARG A 43 11.53 -3.79 19.03
N GLU A 44 11.52 -3.34 20.26
CA GLU A 44 11.45 -1.92 20.62
C GLU A 44 12.68 -1.18 20.07
N ARG A 45 13.89 -1.70 20.29
CA ARG A 45 15.13 -1.13 19.73
C ARG A 45 15.10 -1.08 18.20
N LEU A 46 14.63 -2.15 17.53
CA LEU A 46 14.49 -2.17 16.08
C LEU A 46 13.52 -1.08 15.60
N SER A 47 12.37 -0.92 16.27
CA SER A 47 11.38 0.10 15.94
C SER A 47 11.95 1.50 16.06
N GLU A 48 12.61 1.80 17.16
CA GLU A 48 13.26 3.11 17.40
C GLU A 48 14.35 3.40 16.36
N SER A 49 15.16 2.39 16.01
CA SER A 49 16.22 2.54 15.00
C SER A 49 15.66 2.78 13.61
N LEU A 50 14.56 2.09 13.24
CA LEU A 50 13.86 2.30 11.98
C LEU A 50 13.20 3.70 11.91
N GLU A 51 12.50 4.11 12.98
CA GLU A 51 11.89 5.44 13.04
C GLU A 51 12.92 6.55 12.91
N ARG A 52 14.07 6.40 13.58
CA ARG A 52 15.18 7.33 13.47
C ARG A 52 15.76 7.37 12.06
N ALA A 53 16.00 6.23 11.44
CA ALA A 53 16.54 6.14 10.09
C ALA A 53 15.57 6.79 9.07
N ILE A 54 14.27 6.51 9.18
CA ILE A 54 13.21 7.08 8.35
C ILE A 54 13.18 8.62 8.50
N HIS A 55 13.30 9.11 9.72
CA HIS A 55 13.30 10.54 10.00
C HIS A 55 14.52 11.25 9.43
N GLU A 56 15.73 10.70 9.64
CA GLU A 56 16.99 11.31 9.20
C GLU A 56 17.12 11.36 7.67
N ALA A 57 16.57 10.36 6.96
CA ALA A 57 16.67 10.24 5.51
C ALA A 57 15.38 10.62 4.76
N ASP A 58 14.45 11.34 5.42
CA ASP A 58 13.18 11.78 4.82
C ASP A 58 12.40 10.64 4.17
N GLY A 59 12.42 9.46 4.79
CA GLY A 59 11.64 8.31 4.39
C GLY A 59 12.35 7.29 3.48
N LEU A 60 13.60 7.48 3.14
CA LEU A 60 14.39 6.54 2.32
C LEU A 60 15.43 5.84 3.20
N ILE A 61 15.33 4.52 3.35
CA ILE A 61 16.24 3.73 4.19
C ILE A 61 16.80 2.54 3.42
N ARG A 62 17.97 2.08 3.80
CA ARG A 62 18.58 0.85 3.32
C ARG A 62 18.75 -0.13 4.47
N ILE A 63 18.31 -1.37 4.27
CA ILE A 63 18.59 -2.47 5.19
C ILE A 63 19.67 -3.33 4.56
N GLU A 64 20.82 -3.42 5.20
CA GLU A 64 21.96 -4.20 4.74
C GLU A 64 22.14 -5.45 5.60
N TYR A 65 22.51 -6.55 4.97
CA TYR A 65 22.85 -7.80 5.64
C TYR A 65 24.14 -8.37 5.03
N PRO A 66 25.00 -8.98 5.87
CA PRO A 66 26.25 -9.57 5.39
C PRO A 66 25.95 -10.71 4.40
N SER A 67 26.58 -10.65 3.22
CA SER A 67 26.57 -11.71 2.23
C SER A 67 27.74 -12.68 2.44
N GLU A 68 27.59 -13.91 1.96
CA GLU A 68 28.65 -14.95 2.06
C GLU A 68 29.98 -14.53 1.43
N ASN A 69 29.98 -13.61 0.49
CA ASN A 69 31.18 -13.10 -0.22
C ASN A 69 31.84 -11.87 0.43
N LYS A 70 31.50 -11.51 1.67
CA LYS A 70 31.95 -10.29 2.36
C LYS A 70 31.47 -8.97 1.73
N ASP A 71 30.66 -9.01 0.70
CA ASP A 71 29.95 -7.84 0.21
C ASP A 71 28.63 -7.72 0.97
N TYR A 72 28.23 -6.49 1.29
CA TYR A 72 26.91 -6.23 1.85
C TYR A 72 25.89 -6.28 0.74
N SER A 73 24.85 -7.08 0.90
CA SER A 73 23.65 -6.97 0.09
C SER A 73 22.61 -6.20 0.87
N GLY A 74 21.89 -5.30 0.21
CA GLY A 74 20.95 -4.45 0.90
C GLY A 74 19.74 -4.15 0.03
N GLU A 75 18.60 -3.94 0.68
CA GLU A 75 17.36 -3.50 0.07
C GLU A 75 17.10 -2.04 0.41
N LEU A 76 16.90 -1.24 -0.63
CA LEU A 76 16.50 0.15 -0.49
C LEU A 76 14.98 0.22 -0.40
N MET A 77 14.47 0.86 0.66
CA MET A 77 13.05 0.95 0.96
C MET A 77 12.62 2.41 1.09
N SER A 78 11.39 2.71 0.70
CA SER A 78 10.79 4.02 0.87
C SER A 78 9.45 3.91 1.59
N VAL A 79 9.19 4.81 2.54
CA VAL A 79 7.88 4.96 3.20
C VAL A 79 6.96 5.94 2.47
N LYS A 80 7.44 6.58 1.39
CA LYS A 80 6.71 7.63 0.66
C LYS A 80 6.04 7.16 -0.62
N PHE A 81 5.70 5.88 -0.75
CA PHE A 81 5.13 5.34 -2.00
C PHE A 81 5.97 5.67 -3.23
N MET A 82 7.28 5.75 -3.08
CA MET A 82 8.23 6.07 -4.12
C MET A 82 9.10 4.85 -4.42
N CYS A 83 9.28 4.54 -5.71
CA CYS A 83 10.24 3.54 -6.13
C CYS A 83 11.67 4.12 -5.93
N PRO A 84 12.50 3.50 -5.08
CA PRO A 84 13.82 4.04 -4.80
C PRO A 84 14.82 3.88 -5.96
N TYR A 85 14.48 3.09 -6.98
CA TYR A 85 15.37 2.78 -8.11
C TYR A 85 15.17 3.72 -9.32
N ASP A 86 13.93 4.06 -9.65
CA ASP A 86 13.58 4.89 -10.82
C ASP A 86 12.98 6.24 -10.43
N GLY A 87 12.72 6.47 -9.16
CA GLY A 87 12.14 7.70 -8.63
C GLY A 87 10.65 7.89 -8.92
N PHE A 88 9.97 6.86 -9.47
CA PHE A 88 8.52 6.91 -9.64
C PHE A 88 7.85 7.12 -8.29
N SER A 89 7.04 8.17 -8.18
CA SER A 89 6.28 8.47 -6.96
C SER A 89 4.81 8.18 -7.19
N TYR A 90 4.29 7.23 -6.41
CA TYR A 90 2.87 6.95 -6.40
C TYR A 90 2.12 8.09 -5.68
N PRO A 91 0.98 8.56 -6.21
CA PRO A 91 0.21 9.59 -5.54
C PRO A 91 -0.31 9.12 -4.19
N GLU A 92 -0.51 10.04 -3.25
CA GLU A 92 -1.09 9.72 -1.95
C GLU A 92 -2.45 9.05 -2.13
N ILE A 93 -2.66 7.91 -1.43
CA ILE A 93 -3.90 7.15 -1.51
C ILE A 93 -4.92 7.82 -0.59
N GLU A 94 -5.71 8.71 -1.17
CA GLU A 94 -6.78 9.43 -0.49
C GLU A 94 -8.10 9.34 -1.29
N PRO A 95 -9.25 9.63 -0.68
CA PRO A 95 -10.56 9.49 -1.37
C PRO A 95 -10.67 10.23 -2.69
N ARG A 96 -9.96 11.37 -2.83
CA ARG A 96 -9.96 12.16 -4.08
C ARG A 96 -9.32 11.42 -5.25
N LEU A 97 -8.41 10.47 -4.99
CA LEU A 97 -7.80 9.62 -6.01
C LEU A 97 -8.83 8.78 -6.78
N PHE A 98 -9.91 8.38 -6.10
CA PHE A 98 -10.98 7.55 -6.65
C PHE A 98 -12.18 8.34 -7.17
N SER A 99 -12.04 9.66 -7.30
CA SER A 99 -13.11 10.55 -7.78
C SER A 99 -12.79 11.08 -9.17
N PHE A 100 -13.57 10.69 -10.15
CA PHE A 100 -13.48 11.23 -11.52
C PHE A 100 -13.93 12.70 -11.63
N ASN A 101 -14.56 13.26 -10.60
CA ASN A 101 -14.94 14.68 -10.52
C ASN A 101 -13.81 15.54 -9.90
N SER A 102 -12.79 14.92 -9.36
CA SER A 102 -11.61 15.59 -8.80
C SER A 102 -10.49 15.61 -9.83
N PRO A 103 -9.83 16.75 -10.10
CA PRO A 103 -8.63 16.78 -10.97
C PRO A 103 -7.52 15.84 -10.49
N TYR A 104 -7.52 15.49 -9.21
CA TYR A 104 -6.55 14.59 -8.61
C TYR A 104 -6.77 13.13 -9.02
N GLY A 105 -8.02 12.68 -9.17
CA GLY A 105 -8.39 11.30 -9.52
C GLY A 105 -8.85 11.10 -10.95
N ALA A 106 -9.24 12.17 -11.64
CA ALA A 106 -9.73 12.10 -13.02
C ALA A 106 -8.64 11.69 -14.01
N CYS A 107 -9.00 10.96 -15.03
CA CYS A 107 -8.15 10.72 -16.18
C CYS A 107 -7.75 12.06 -16.82
N SER A 108 -6.47 12.33 -16.95
CA SER A 108 -5.96 13.59 -17.49
C SER A 108 -6.29 13.80 -18.97
N ALA A 109 -6.50 12.73 -19.74
CA ALA A 109 -6.79 12.81 -21.16
C ALA A 109 -8.25 13.23 -21.45
N CYS A 110 -9.22 12.73 -20.66
CA CYS A 110 -10.63 13.03 -20.85
C CYS A 110 -11.25 13.86 -19.71
N ASN A 111 -10.45 14.28 -18.72
CA ASN A 111 -10.91 15.03 -17.55
C ASN A 111 -12.10 14.36 -16.82
N GLY A 112 -12.05 13.04 -16.72
CA GLY A 112 -13.10 12.28 -16.05
C GLY A 112 -14.38 12.03 -16.88
N LEU A 113 -14.42 12.40 -18.17
CA LEU A 113 -15.58 12.12 -19.04
C LEU A 113 -15.76 10.62 -19.31
N GLY A 114 -14.67 9.89 -19.48
CA GLY A 114 -14.68 8.49 -19.89
C GLY A 114 -14.78 8.26 -21.39
N THR A 115 -15.07 9.31 -22.16
CA THR A 115 -15.22 9.29 -23.62
C THR A 115 -14.19 10.21 -24.29
N GLU A 116 -13.99 10.08 -25.60
CA GLU A 116 -13.07 10.94 -26.36
C GLU A 116 -13.49 12.42 -26.34
N SER A 117 -14.80 12.68 -26.27
CA SER A 117 -15.36 14.03 -26.14
C SER A 117 -16.78 13.95 -25.54
N ILE A 118 -17.35 15.11 -25.17
CA ILE A 118 -18.69 15.22 -24.55
C ILE A 118 -19.79 14.62 -25.42
N PHE A 119 -19.64 14.65 -26.75
CA PHE A 119 -20.64 14.14 -27.70
C PHE A 119 -20.22 12.84 -28.38
N SER A 120 -19.20 12.16 -27.87
CA SER A 120 -18.70 10.91 -28.43
C SER A 120 -19.11 9.72 -27.57
N ASP A 121 -19.64 8.67 -28.21
CA ASP A 121 -19.89 7.39 -27.56
C ASP A 121 -18.64 6.50 -27.48
N LYS A 122 -17.52 6.94 -28.10
CA LYS A 122 -16.28 6.19 -28.06
C LYS A 122 -15.60 6.38 -26.74
N PRO A 123 -15.16 5.30 -26.09
CA PRO A 123 -14.42 5.38 -24.83
C PRO A 123 -13.09 6.11 -25.03
N CYS A 124 -12.67 6.86 -24.03
CA CYS A 124 -11.37 7.49 -23.97
C CYS A 124 -10.25 6.43 -24.11
N GLN A 125 -9.33 6.63 -25.06
CA GLN A 125 -8.27 5.67 -25.36
C GLN A 125 -7.27 5.49 -24.20
N THR A 126 -7.15 6.47 -23.31
CA THR A 126 -6.23 6.40 -22.16
C THR A 126 -6.84 5.61 -21.01
N CYS A 127 -8.06 5.90 -20.61
CA CYS A 127 -8.68 5.25 -19.46
C CYS A 127 -9.70 4.15 -19.84
N ASN A 128 -9.93 3.91 -21.13
CA ASN A 128 -10.87 2.90 -21.64
C ASN A 128 -12.28 2.98 -21.01
N GLY A 129 -12.74 4.19 -20.73
CA GLY A 129 -14.03 4.43 -20.09
C GLY A 129 -14.00 4.45 -18.56
N ALA A 130 -12.90 4.11 -17.91
CA ALA A 130 -12.76 4.08 -16.46
C ALA A 130 -12.90 5.45 -15.79
N ARG A 131 -12.71 6.57 -16.52
CA ARG A 131 -12.83 7.95 -16.08
C ARG A 131 -11.74 8.38 -15.07
N LEU A 132 -11.04 7.44 -14.48
CA LEU A 132 -10.02 7.65 -13.46
C LEU A 132 -8.62 7.57 -14.07
N ARG A 133 -7.66 8.15 -13.37
CA ARG A 133 -6.25 8.01 -13.68
C ARG A 133 -5.76 6.60 -13.41
N ASP A 134 -4.70 6.18 -14.08
CA ASP A 134 -4.20 4.81 -14.06
C ASP A 134 -3.80 4.35 -12.65
N GLU A 135 -3.20 5.22 -11.86
CA GLU A 135 -2.79 4.91 -10.49
C GLU A 135 -3.98 4.49 -9.60
N ALA A 136 -5.17 5.08 -9.79
CA ALA A 136 -6.36 4.69 -9.05
C ALA A 136 -6.79 3.25 -9.37
N LEU A 137 -6.49 2.75 -10.56
CA LEU A 137 -6.85 1.40 -11.01
C LEU A 137 -5.89 0.33 -10.49
N HIS A 138 -4.73 0.72 -9.97
CA HIS A 138 -3.75 -0.19 -9.38
C HIS A 138 -3.94 -0.39 -7.87
N VAL A 139 -4.87 0.33 -7.25
CA VAL A 139 -5.28 0.06 -5.85
C VAL A 139 -6.33 -1.04 -5.85
N LEU A 140 -6.00 -2.18 -5.28
CA LEU A 140 -6.83 -3.37 -5.30
C LEU A 140 -7.31 -3.73 -3.89
N ILE A 141 -8.57 -4.16 -3.79
CA ILE A 141 -9.13 -4.80 -2.61
C ILE A 141 -9.59 -6.18 -3.02
N ASP A 142 -9.05 -7.22 -2.42
CA ASP A 142 -9.29 -8.63 -2.79
C ASP A 142 -9.22 -8.85 -4.33
N GLY A 143 -8.17 -8.28 -4.95
CA GLY A 143 -7.87 -8.42 -6.37
C GLY A 143 -8.72 -7.61 -7.34
N LYS A 144 -9.61 -6.73 -6.86
CA LYS A 144 -10.45 -5.85 -7.71
C LYS A 144 -10.18 -4.37 -7.44
N ASN A 145 -10.13 -3.59 -8.51
CA ASN A 145 -10.09 -2.13 -8.43
C ASN A 145 -11.49 -1.51 -8.32
N ILE A 146 -11.53 -0.20 -8.07
CA ILE A 146 -12.80 0.54 -7.87
C ILE A 146 -13.75 0.43 -9.09
N VAL A 147 -13.21 0.43 -10.31
CA VAL A 147 -14.03 0.36 -11.53
C VAL A 147 -14.66 -1.03 -11.70
N GLU A 148 -13.87 -2.08 -11.44
CA GLU A 148 -14.37 -3.45 -11.47
C GLU A 148 -15.48 -3.68 -10.44
N VAL A 149 -15.33 -3.13 -9.24
CA VAL A 149 -16.35 -3.25 -8.18
C VAL A 149 -17.60 -2.45 -8.52
N THR A 150 -17.45 -1.22 -9.01
CA THR A 150 -18.62 -0.37 -9.37
C THR A 150 -19.36 -0.83 -10.63
N ASN A 151 -18.73 -1.65 -11.45
CA ASN A 151 -19.37 -2.28 -12.61
C ASN A 151 -20.13 -3.57 -12.27
N LEU A 152 -20.08 -4.04 -11.04
CA LEU A 152 -20.90 -5.16 -10.60
C LEU A 152 -22.36 -4.76 -10.49
N SER A 153 -23.29 -5.70 -10.78
CA SER A 153 -24.68 -5.52 -10.36
C SER A 153 -24.75 -5.43 -8.83
N ILE A 154 -25.78 -4.81 -8.30
CA ILE A 154 -25.95 -4.60 -6.87
C ILE A 154 -25.91 -5.91 -6.10
N GLU A 155 -26.53 -6.97 -6.65
CA GLU A 155 -26.49 -8.31 -6.09
C GLU A 155 -25.04 -8.86 -6.02
N LYS A 156 -24.28 -8.76 -7.13
CA LYS A 156 -22.89 -9.20 -7.19
C LYS A 156 -21.98 -8.38 -6.28
N ALA A 157 -22.21 -7.07 -6.19
CA ALA A 157 -21.49 -6.20 -5.28
C ALA A 157 -21.77 -6.58 -3.82
N SER A 158 -23.03 -6.87 -3.46
CA SER A 158 -23.39 -7.34 -2.12
C SER A 158 -22.69 -8.65 -1.76
N HIS A 159 -22.61 -9.58 -2.70
CA HIS A 159 -21.90 -10.85 -2.51
C HIS A 159 -20.38 -10.62 -2.33
N TYR A 160 -19.79 -9.81 -3.19
CA TYR A 160 -18.37 -9.45 -3.12
C TYR A 160 -18.00 -8.86 -1.75
N PHE A 161 -18.76 -7.88 -1.22
CA PHE A 161 -18.45 -7.27 0.07
C PHE A 161 -18.68 -8.21 1.27
N LYS A 162 -19.56 -9.20 1.14
CA LYS A 162 -19.79 -10.22 2.18
C LYS A 162 -18.66 -11.27 2.23
N GLU A 163 -18.00 -11.53 1.11
CA GLU A 163 -16.99 -12.57 0.98
C GLU A 163 -15.55 -12.04 0.93
N LEU A 164 -15.35 -10.75 1.17
CA LEU A 164 -14.02 -10.13 1.19
C LEU A 164 -13.05 -10.87 2.12
N LYS A 165 -11.91 -11.24 1.56
CA LYS A 165 -10.82 -11.89 2.29
C LYS A 165 -9.91 -10.84 2.92
N LEU A 166 -10.23 -10.46 4.13
CA LEU A 166 -9.47 -9.49 4.91
C LEU A 166 -8.84 -10.19 6.11
N SER A 167 -7.65 -9.74 6.49
CA SER A 167 -7.03 -10.09 7.77
C SER A 167 -7.84 -9.53 8.94
N ASP A 168 -7.59 -10.00 10.15
CA ASP A 168 -8.36 -9.55 11.32
C ASP A 168 -8.15 -8.06 11.61
N SER A 169 -6.96 -7.53 11.36
CA SER A 169 -6.66 -6.09 11.47
C SER A 169 -7.43 -5.27 10.44
N GLU A 170 -7.45 -5.70 9.18
CA GLU A 170 -8.19 -5.02 8.11
C GLU A 170 -9.70 -5.06 8.34
N LYS A 171 -10.24 -6.18 8.86
CA LYS A 171 -11.65 -6.28 9.24
C LYS A 171 -12.03 -5.27 10.30
N GLU A 172 -11.19 -5.08 11.32
CA GLU A 172 -11.49 -4.11 12.39
C GLU A 172 -11.44 -2.67 11.86
N ILE A 173 -10.46 -2.35 11.00
CA ILE A 173 -10.36 -1.02 10.35
C ILE A 173 -11.58 -0.77 9.45
N ALA A 174 -11.96 -1.75 8.62
CA ALA A 174 -13.04 -1.59 7.63
C ALA A 174 -14.45 -1.79 8.18
N LYS A 175 -14.61 -2.27 9.41
CA LYS A 175 -15.87 -2.72 10.03
C LYS A 175 -17.04 -1.77 9.83
N VAL A 176 -16.84 -0.48 10.14
CA VAL A 176 -17.90 0.54 10.05
C VAL A 176 -18.28 0.77 8.59
N VAL A 177 -17.28 0.90 7.71
CA VAL A 177 -17.50 1.18 6.28
C VAL A 177 -18.18 -0.01 5.60
N LEU A 178 -17.73 -1.24 5.88
CA LEU A 178 -18.33 -2.46 5.30
C LEU A 178 -19.78 -2.65 5.77
N LYS A 179 -20.08 -2.34 7.03
CA LYS A 179 -21.45 -2.37 7.53
C LYS A 179 -22.35 -1.41 6.75
N GLU A 180 -21.95 -0.16 6.60
CA GLU A 180 -22.70 0.85 5.85
C GLU A 180 -22.92 0.46 4.38
N ILE A 181 -21.88 -0.05 3.72
CA ILE A 181 -21.97 -0.51 2.33
C ILE A 181 -22.96 -1.67 2.23
N THR A 182 -22.83 -2.68 3.08
CA THR A 182 -23.67 -3.89 3.04
C THR A 182 -25.14 -3.57 3.34
N GLU A 183 -25.42 -2.71 4.30
CA GLU A 183 -26.78 -2.27 4.63
C GLU A 183 -27.43 -1.52 3.47
N ARG A 184 -26.69 -0.64 2.79
CA ARG A 184 -27.19 0.11 1.62
C ARG A 184 -27.44 -0.79 0.41
N LEU A 185 -26.51 -1.71 0.13
CA LEU A 185 -26.71 -2.69 -0.95
C LEU A 185 -27.92 -3.60 -0.67
N GLN A 186 -28.06 -4.06 0.59
CA GLN A 186 -29.21 -4.87 0.99
C GLN A 186 -30.52 -4.10 0.89
N PHE A 187 -30.54 -2.82 1.23
CA PHE A 187 -31.71 -1.96 1.04
C PHE A 187 -32.09 -1.87 -0.45
N MET A 188 -31.12 -1.66 -1.36
CA MET A 188 -31.39 -1.61 -2.80
C MET A 188 -31.97 -2.93 -3.35
N ILE A 189 -31.42 -4.07 -2.89
CA ILE A 189 -31.96 -5.39 -3.24
C ILE A 189 -33.42 -5.54 -2.76
N ASN A 190 -33.71 -5.13 -1.52
CA ASN A 190 -35.04 -5.24 -0.92
C ASN A 190 -36.10 -4.39 -1.64
N VAL A 191 -35.70 -3.29 -2.28
CA VAL A 191 -36.62 -2.46 -3.09
C VAL A 191 -36.65 -2.86 -4.57
N GLY A 192 -35.99 -3.96 -4.94
CA GLY A 192 -36.02 -4.52 -6.29
C GLY A 192 -35.09 -3.83 -7.30
N ILE A 193 -34.04 -3.13 -6.83
CA ILE A 193 -33.01 -2.52 -7.67
C ILE A 193 -31.76 -3.42 -7.55
N GLU A 194 -31.77 -4.55 -8.23
CA GLU A 194 -30.71 -5.57 -8.07
C GLU A 194 -29.83 -5.75 -9.34
N TYR A 195 -30.19 -5.12 -10.45
CA TYR A 195 -29.53 -5.20 -11.76
C TYR A 195 -28.47 -4.08 -11.98
#